data_95e8df59200ec65b7d98d5d774793019
#
_entry.id   95e8df59200ec65b7d98d5d774793019
#
_cell.length_a   1.000
_cell.length_b   1.000
_cell.length_c   1.000
_cell.angle_alpha   90.00
_cell.angle_beta   90.00
_cell.angle_gamma   90.00
#
_symmetry.space_group_name_H-M   'P 1'
#
loop_
_entity.id
_entity.type
_entity.pdbx_description
1 polymer ?
#
loop_
_entity_poly.entity_id
_entity_poly.type
_entity_poly.pdbx_seq_one_letter_code
_entity_poly.pdbx_strand_id
1 'polypeptide(L)'
;MATAVSAGVILSILLLLIYFCLPLFTWPRLSQVLSWRWQPFTGKFGILPMCAGSLALSILALALAFPPVIGICALVHVLSRGFFSRFLLILIHFMTSIPTVIIGFVSVFVLVPRLREWLAAGSGFSLLTAALTLSVLILPTIVLVFHARLEQLDPLLRLAAEAMGFTPIQQMRYVLLPASARGLAAAAVLGFGRAIGDTLISLMLAGNAAQFPGSFFASIRSLTAHIALVLATDSQSMAYQSVFASGLFLFLLMGAFNFLIQKSGRKIGDRRREKNF
;
A
#
# COMPACT_ATOMS: atom_id res chain seq x y z
N MET A 1 14.92 26.28 3.50
CA MET A 1 16.04 25.39 3.88
C MET A 1 15.61 23.93 4.02
N ALA A 2 14.63 23.56 4.86
CA ALA A 2 14.21 22.16 5.04
C ALA A 2 13.82 21.43 3.74
N THR A 3 13.06 22.08 2.85
CA THR A 3 12.66 21.51 1.55
C THR A 3 13.84 21.22 0.64
N ALA A 4 14.86 22.08 0.61
CA ALA A 4 16.06 21.89 -0.19
C ALA A 4 16.90 20.72 0.35
N VAL A 5 17.01 20.57 1.67
CA VAL A 5 17.68 19.44 2.32
C VAL A 5 16.96 18.13 1.99
N SER A 6 15.61 18.09 2.15
CA SER A 6 14.83 16.90 1.82
C SER A 6 14.95 16.51 0.35
N ALA A 7 14.89 17.48 -0.57
CA ALA A 7 15.09 17.25 -1.99
C ALA A 7 16.50 16.72 -2.30
N GLY A 8 17.52 17.28 -1.65
CA GLY A 8 18.91 16.83 -1.77
C GLY A 8 19.11 15.38 -1.30
N VAL A 9 18.50 15.00 -0.17
CA VAL A 9 18.55 13.62 0.33
C VAL A 9 17.87 12.65 -0.63
N ILE A 10 16.68 12.99 -1.13
CA ILE A 10 15.97 12.12 -2.10
C ILE A 10 16.80 11.95 -3.38
N LEU A 11 17.36 13.05 -3.88
CA LEU A 11 18.21 13.03 -5.08
C LEU A 11 19.48 12.20 -4.85
N SER A 12 20.12 12.32 -3.70
CA SER A 12 21.33 11.54 -3.37
C SER A 12 21.04 10.03 -3.29
N ILE A 13 19.89 9.63 -2.71
CA ILE A 13 19.46 8.24 -2.69
C ILE A 13 19.22 7.71 -4.12
N LEU A 14 18.54 8.49 -4.96
CA LEU A 14 18.30 8.11 -6.35
C LEU A 14 19.60 7.95 -7.13
N LEU A 15 20.53 8.91 -7.01
CA LEU A 15 21.84 8.86 -7.67
C LEU A 15 22.65 7.65 -7.19
N LEU A 16 22.63 7.34 -5.91
CA LEU A 16 23.29 6.17 -5.34
C LEU A 16 22.70 4.88 -5.90
N LEU A 17 21.38 4.74 -5.96
CA LEU A 17 20.73 3.58 -6.57
C LEU A 17 21.09 3.43 -8.04
N ILE A 18 21.10 4.53 -8.81
CA ILE A 18 21.50 4.51 -10.22
C ILE A 18 22.97 4.10 -10.34
N TYR A 19 23.86 4.67 -9.53
CA TYR A 19 25.29 4.35 -9.56
C TYR A 19 25.54 2.84 -9.37
N PHE A 20 24.91 2.23 -8.36
CA PHE A 20 25.04 0.79 -8.13
C PHE A 20 24.31 -0.08 -9.17
N CYS A 21 23.35 0.48 -9.89
CA CYS A 21 22.70 -0.19 -11.03
C CYS A 21 23.49 -0.09 -12.34
N LEU A 22 24.48 0.83 -12.47
CA LEU A 22 25.23 1.02 -13.71
C LEU A 22 25.82 -0.28 -14.27
N PRO A 23 26.42 -1.21 -13.46
CA PRO A 23 26.93 -2.48 -13.99
C PRO A 23 25.85 -3.39 -14.58
N LEU A 24 24.58 -3.18 -14.25
CA LEU A 24 23.44 -3.97 -14.74
C LEU A 24 22.92 -3.48 -16.09
N PHE A 25 23.27 -2.27 -16.51
CA PHE A 25 22.81 -1.69 -17.80
C PHE A 25 23.50 -2.29 -19.04
N THR A 26 24.37 -3.29 -18.88
CA THR A 26 24.83 -4.10 -20.00
C THR A 26 23.72 -5.05 -20.45
N TRP A 27 23.46 -5.14 -21.76
CA TRP A 27 22.30 -5.89 -22.30
C TRP A 27 22.15 -7.33 -21.77
N PRO A 28 23.20 -8.17 -21.66
CA PRO A 28 23.04 -9.52 -21.14
C PRO A 28 22.64 -9.56 -19.65
N ARG A 29 23.08 -8.61 -18.83
CA ARG A 29 22.75 -8.55 -17.39
C ARG A 29 21.36 -7.96 -17.15
N LEU A 30 20.99 -6.93 -17.90
CA LEU A 30 19.67 -6.31 -17.80
C LEU A 30 18.55 -7.31 -18.13
N SER A 31 18.72 -8.11 -19.20
CA SER A 31 17.74 -9.13 -19.58
C SER A 31 17.62 -10.25 -18.52
N GLN A 32 18.71 -10.58 -17.82
CA GLN A 32 18.68 -11.54 -16.71
C GLN A 32 17.90 -11.00 -15.52
N VAL A 33 18.12 -9.74 -15.11
CA VAL A 33 17.42 -9.10 -14.00
C VAL A 33 15.94 -8.87 -14.33
N LEU A 34 15.60 -8.53 -15.56
CA LEU A 34 14.23 -8.37 -16.04
C LEU A 34 13.60 -9.70 -16.50
N SER A 35 13.95 -10.81 -15.87
CA SER A 35 13.39 -12.13 -16.16
C SER A 35 12.38 -12.58 -15.08
N TRP A 36 11.55 -13.58 -15.45
CA TRP A 36 10.56 -14.17 -14.55
C TRP A 36 11.10 -15.30 -13.66
N ARG A 37 12.40 -15.58 -13.70
CA ARG A 37 13.00 -16.71 -12.98
C ARG A 37 14.05 -16.23 -12.00
N TRP A 38 13.80 -16.49 -10.72
CA TRP A 38 14.76 -16.31 -9.65
C TRP A 38 15.26 -17.67 -9.19
N GLN A 39 16.45 -18.06 -9.61
CA GLN A 39 17.13 -19.30 -9.29
C GLN A 39 18.64 -19.04 -9.17
N PRO A 40 19.14 -18.50 -8.05
CA PRO A 40 20.52 -18.06 -7.90
C PRO A 40 21.52 -19.20 -8.11
N PHE A 41 21.19 -20.43 -7.72
CA PHE A 41 22.02 -21.61 -7.94
C PHE A 41 22.21 -21.98 -9.43
N THR A 42 21.36 -21.52 -10.31
CA THR A 42 21.47 -21.71 -11.78
C THR A 42 21.82 -20.41 -12.51
N GLY A 43 22.25 -19.37 -11.78
CA GLY A 43 22.63 -18.07 -12.35
C GLY A 43 21.49 -17.22 -12.89
N LYS A 44 20.23 -17.45 -12.45
CA LYS A 44 19.06 -16.68 -12.88
C LYS A 44 18.62 -15.72 -11.75
N PHE A 45 18.66 -14.42 -12.03
CA PHE A 45 18.46 -13.36 -11.05
C PHE A 45 17.27 -12.43 -11.38
N GLY A 46 16.18 -12.97 -11.91
CA GLY A 46 15.02 -12.19 -12.33
C GLY A 46 14.18 -11.66 -11.18
N ILE A 47 13.90 -10.35 -11.17
CA ILE A 47 13.12 -9.67 -10.13
C ILE A 47 11.63 -9.51 -10.47
N LEU A 48 11.19 -9.81 -11.68
CA LEU A 48 9.80 -9.60 -12.10
C LEU A 48 8.75 -10.34 -11.25
N PRO A 49 9.00 -11.57 -10.76
CA PRO A 49 8.05 -12.22 -9.83
C PRO A 49 7.82 -11.41 -8.56
N MET A 50 8.88 -10.80 -8.01
CA MET A 50 8.80 -9.98 -6.79
C MET A 50 8.12 -8.63 -7.07
N CYS A 51 8.32 -8.06 -8.27
CA CYS A 51 7.58 -6.88 -8.72
C CYS A 51 6.07 -7.15 -8.75
N ALA A 52 5.68 -8.25 -9.39
CA ALA A 52 4.29 -8.69 -9.44
C ALA A 52 3.74 -9.01 -8.05
N GLY A 53 4.53 -9.68 -7.19
CA GLY A 53 4.18 -9.98 -5.81
C GLY A 53 3.91 -8.73 -4.98
N SER A 54 4.79 -7.71 -5.06
CA SER A 54 4.59 -6.43 -4.36
C SER A 54 3.33 -5.71 -4.82
N LEU A 55 3.09 -5.64 -6.13
CA LEU A 55 1.91 -5.01 -6.69
C LEU A 55 0.63 -5.74 -6.27
N ALA A 56 0.60 -7.06 -6.43
CA ALA A 56 -0.55 -7.88 -6.05
C ALA A 56 -0.87 -7.75 -4.56
N LEU A 57 0.16 -7.82 -3.69
CA LEU A 57 0.01 -7.67 -2.25
C LEU A 57 -0.56 -6.30 -1.87
N SER A 58 0.02 -5.23 -2.41
CA SER A 58 -0.38 -3.85 -2.06
C SER A 58 -1.76 -3.50 -2.59
N ILE A 59 -2.10 -3.92 -3.81
CA ILE A 59 -3.43 -3.70 -4.39
C ILE A 59 -4.49 -4.49 -3.61
N LEU A 60 -4.23 -5.75 -3.29
CA LEU A 60 -5.16 -6.58 -2.54
C LEU A 60 -5.36 -6.05 -1.12
N ALA A 61 -4.28 -5.66 -0.42
CA ALA A 61 -4.37 -5.05 0.90
C ALA A 61 -5.18 -3.75 0.88
N LEU A 62 -4.96 -2.89 -0.13
CA LEU A 62 -5.73 -1.67 -0.31
C LEU A 62 -7.21 -1.97 -0.57
N ALA A 63 -7.53 -2.91 -1.46
CA ALA A 63 -8.89 -3.30 -1.77
C ALA A 63 -9.63 -3.84 -0.53
N LEU A 64 -8.95 -4.61 0.32
CA LEU A 64 -9.50 -5.14 1.57
C LEU A 64 -9.67 -4.05 2.64
N ALA A 65 -8.82 -3.02 2.66
CA ALA A 65 -8.90 -1.92 3.61
C ALA A 65 -10.02 -0.92 3.28
N PHE A 66 -10.39 -0.74 2.01
CA PHE A 66 -11.34 0.30 1.59
C PHE A 66 -12.74 0.17 2.18
N PRO A 67 -13.41 -1.01 2.16
CA PRO A 67 -14.75 -1.15 2.72
C PRO A 67 -14.83 -0.75 4.20
N PRO A 68 -13.96 -1.25 5.11
CA PRO A 68 -13.98 -0.82 6.50
C PRO A 68 -13.62 0.67 6.68
N VAL A 69 -12.72 1.25 5.86
CA VAL A 69 -12.41 2.68 5.91
C VAL A 69 -13.65 3.53 5.64
N ILE A 70 -14.39 3.23 4.56
CA ILE A 70 -15.61 3.95 4.23
C ILE A 70 -16.65 3.77 5.33
N GLY A 71 -16.81 2.56 5.87
CA GLY A 71 -17.72 2.26 6.98
C GLY A 71 -17.39 3.06 8.25
N ILE A 72 -16.12 3.08 8.65
CA ILE A 72 -15.64 3.84 9.82
C ILE A 72 -15.90 5.34 9.62
N CYS A 73 -15.54 5.89 8.48
CA CYS A 73 -15.75 7.31 8.19
C CYS A 73 -17.25 7.65 8.13
N ALA A 74 -18.11 6.77 7.59
CA ALA A 74 -19.56 6.95 7.60
C ALA A 74 -20.12 6.94 9.03
N LEU A 75 -19.67 6.00 9.87
CA LEU A 75 -20.05 5.96 11.29
C LEU A 75 -19.66 7.24 12.01
N VAL A 76 -18.44 7.71 11.83
CA VAL A 76 -17.93 8.90 12.53
C VAL A 76 -18.61 10.18 12.09
N HIS A 77 -18.87 10.36 10.79
CA HIS A 77 -19.33 11.64 10.26
C HIS A 77 -20.84 11.77 10.16
N VAL A 78 -21.58 10.67 10.01
CA VAL A 78 -23.00 10.72 9.62
C VAL A 78 -23.89 9.91 10.54
N LEU A 79 -23.49 8.68 10.90
CA LEU A 79 -24.37 7.76 11.63
C LEU A 79 -24.31 7.95 13.15
N SER A 80 -23.18 8.34 13.71
CA SER A 80 -22.98 8.43 15.15
C SER A 80 -22.40 9.80 15.52
N ARG A 81 -23.10 10.52 16.40
CA ARG A 81 -22.60 11.77 17.01
C ARG A 81 -22.34 11.52 18.49
N GLY A 82 -21.14 11.84 19.01
CA GLY A 82 -20.85 11.79 20.43
C GLY A 82 -19.78 10.78 20.84
N PHE A 83 -20.01 10.07 21.94
CA PHE A 83 -19.02 9.21 22.60
C PHE A 83 -18.48 8.10 21.68
N PHE A 84 -19.33 7.41 20.94
CA PHE A 84 -18.93 6.27 20.11
C PHE A 84 -17.99 6.69 18.94
N SER A 85 -18.29 7.79 18.26
CA SER A 85 -17.42 8.34 17.20
C SER A 85 -16.05 8.71 17.74
N ARG A 86 -16.03 9.35 18.92
CA ARG A 86 -14.80 9.75 19.58
C ARG A 86 -13.97 8.53 20.02
N PHE A 87 -14.63 7.53 20.60
CA PHE A 87 -14.00 6.27 20.99
C PHE A 87 -13.37 5.55 19.77
N LEU A 88 -14.11 5.48 18.65
CA LEU A 88 -13.62 4.84 17.43
C LEU A 88 -12.38 5.55 16.87
N LEU A 89 -12.36 6.88 16.87
CA LEU A 89 -11.18 7.65 16.44
C LEU A 89 -9.98 7.44 17.37
N ILE A 90 -10.21 7.37 18.69
CA ILE A 90 -9.15 7.05 19.66
C ILE A 90 -8.56 5.67 19.36
N LEU A 91 -9.40 4.67 19.10
CA LEU A 91 -8.96 3.33 18.74
C LEU A 91 -8.12 3.33 17.44
N ILE A 92 -8.54 4.08 16.42
CA ILE A 92 -7.79 4.23 15.17
C ILE A 92 -6.42 4.90 15.41
N HIS A 93 -6.37 5.95 16.24
CA HIS A 93 -5.09 6.57 16.62
C HIS A 93 -4.19 5.60 17.39
N PHE A 94 -4.75 4.83 18.31
CA PHE A 94 -4.01 3.81 19.05
C PHE A 94 -3.37 2.77 18.11
N MET A 95 -4.12 2.32 17.09
CA MET A 95 -3.58 1.38 16.09
C MET A 95 -2.35 1.92 15.34
N THR A 96 -2.21 3.24 15.15
CA THR A 96 -1.01 3.80 14.51
C THR A 96 0.25 3.66 15.34
N SER A 97 0.12 3.52 16.64
CA SER A 97 1.24 3.39 17.60
C SER A 97 1.74 1.95 17.74
N ILE A 98 1.00 0.97 17.23
CA ILE A 98 1.40 -0.44 17.32
C ILE A 98 2.54 -0.71 16.32
N PRO A 99 3.71 -1.21 16.78
CA PRO A 99 4.79 -1.61 15.89
C PRO A 99 4.36 -2.69 14.90
N THR A 100 4.76 -2.56 13.63
CA THR A 100 4.41 -3.50 12.56
C THR A 100 4.81 -4.94 12.86
N VAL A 101 5.93 -5.13 13.55
CA VAL A 101 6.42 -6.45 14.02
C VAL A 101 5.39 -7.15 14.88
N ILE A 102 4.73 -6.43 15.80
CA ILE A 102 3.73 -7.01 16.70
C ILE A 102 2.51 -7.49 15.90
N ILE A 103 2.04 -6.67 14.95
CA ILE A 103 0.91 -7.04 14.09
C ILE A 103 1.25 -8.28 13.26
N GLY A 104 2.46 -8.32 12.66
CA GLY A 104 2.94 -9.48 11.92
C GLY A 104 3.05 -10.73 12.81
N PHE A 105 3.66 -10.60 13.97
CA PHE A 105 3.83 -11.70 14.93
C PHE A 105 2.50 -12.28 15.38
N VAL A 106 1.56 -11.46 15.82
CA VAL A 106 0.21 -11.91 16.20
C VAL A 106 -0.48 -12.62 15.03
N SER A 107 -0.33 -12.11 13.81
CA SER A 107 -0.93 -12.73 12.63
C SER A 107 -0.34 -14.11 12.32
N VAL A 108 0.95 -14.33 12.55
CA VAL A 108 1.58 -15.66 12.39
C VAL A 108 0.94 -16.69 13.32
N PHE A 109 0.64 -16.32 14.57
CA PHE A 109 0.09 -17.27 15.54
C PHE A 109 -1.44 -17.36 15.52
N VAL A 110 -2.13 -16.34 15.05
CA VAL A 110 -3.59 -16.29 15.07
C VAL A 110 -4.20 -16.48 13.68
N LEU A 111 -3.70 -15.75 12.67
CA LEU A 111 -4.32 -15.73 11.35
C LEU A 111 -3.84 -16.90 10.48
N VAL A 112 -2.54 -17.20 10.48
CA VAL A 112 -1.96 -18.28 9.67
C VAL A 112 -2.57 -19.64 9.99
N PRO A 113 -2.68 -20.09 11.27
CA PRO A 113 -3.31 -21.37 11.58
C PRO A 113 -4.77 -21.43 11.17
N ARG A 114 -5.55 -20.37 11.42
CA ARG A 114 -6.97 -20.31 11.04
C ARG A 114 -7.18 -20.39 9.54
N LEU A 115 -6.39 -19.66 8.75
CA LEU A 115 -6.50 -19.70 7.30
C LEU A 115 -6.06 -21.08 6.74
N ARG A 116 -5.05 -21.69 7.34
CA ARG A 116 -4.63 -23.04 6.98
C ARG A 116 -5.72 -24.08 7.24
N GLU A 117 -6.39 -24.01 8.38
CA GLU A 117 -7.45 -24.93 8.77
C GLU A 117 -8.74 -24.71 7.96
N TRP A 118 -9.20 -23.46 7.83
CA TRP A 118 -10.48 -23.15 7.20
C TRP A 118 -10.46 -23.32 5.68
N LEU A 119 -9.34 -23.03 5.05
CA LEU A 119 -9.24 -23.03 3.59
C LEU A 119 -8.50 -24.24 3.04
N ALA A 120 -7.99 -25.14 3.91
CA ALA A 120 -7.11 -26.25 3.54
C ALA A 120 -5.98 -25.79 2.57
N ALA A 121 -5.51 -24.56 2.70
CA ALA A 121 -4.67 -23.84 1.76
C ALA A 121 -3.19 -23.94 2.14
N GLY A 122 -2.60 -25.12 1.99
CA GLY A 122 -1.14 -25.33 2.12
C GLY A 122 -0.59 -24.94 3.49
N SER A 123 0.50 -24.13 3.51
CA SER A 123 1.17 -23.71 4.77
C SER A 123 0.42 -22.63 5.55
N GLY A 124 -0.56 -21.95 4.96
CA GLY A 124 -1.20 -20.76 5.51
C GLY A 124 -0.42 -19.46 5.30
N PHE A 125 0.85 -19.54 4.88
CA PHE A 125 1.66 -18.39 4.47
C PHE A 125 1.39 -18.09 2.99
N SER A 126 0.69 -17.00 2.71
CA SER A 126 0.17 -16.73 1.37
C SER A 126 0.00 -15.23 1.10
N LEU A 127 -0.26 -14.90 -0.17
CA LEU A 127 -0.66 -13.56 -0.59
C LEU A 127 -1.86 -13.04 0.22
N LEU A 128 -2.89 -13.87 0.44
CA LEU A 128 -4.10 -13.49 1.17
C LEU A 128 -3.80 -13.20 2.65
N THR A 129 -3.04 -14.06 3.32
CA THR A 129 -2.67 -13.89 4.73
C THR A 129 -1.91 -12.59 4.94
N ALA A 130 -0.92 -12.32 4.09
CA ALA A 130 -0.15 -11.09 4.13
C ALA A 130 -1.02 -9.88 3.81
N ALA A 131 -1.92 -9.96 2.81
CA ALA A 131 -2.80 -8.85 2.42
C ALA A 131 -3.83 -8.51 3.50
N LEU A 132 -4.42 -9.50 4.17
CA LEU A 132 -5.33 -9.28 5.30
C LEU A 132 -4.62 -8.55 6.45
N THR A 133 -3.45 -9.01 6.85
CA THR A 133 -2.67 -8.35 7.91
C THR A 133 -2.24 -6.95 7.50
N LEU A 134 -1.78 -6.78 6.26
CA LEU A 134 -1.35 -5.49 5.73
C LEU A 134 -2.53 -4.51 5.60
N SER A 135 -3.74 -5.00 5.28
CA SER A 135 -4.95 -4.17 5.24
C SER A 135 -5.27 -3.57 6.60
N VAL A 136 -5.11 -4.34 7.68
CA VAL A 136 -5.27 -3.84 9.05
C VAL A 136 -4.22 -2.79 9.39
N LEU A 137 -2.96 -2.98 8.95
CA LEU A 137 -1.88 -2.02 9.17
C LEU A 137 -2.12 -0.68 8.49
N ILE A 138 -2.58 -0.69 7.23
CA ILE A 138 -2.77 0.55 6.45
C ILE A 138 -4.09 1.25 6.75
N LEU A 139 -5.08 0.53 7.30
CA LEU A 139 -6.41 1.04 7.60
C LEU A 139 -6.39 2.35 8.40
N PRO A 140 -5.70 2.47 9.54
CA PRO A 140 -5.69 3.71 10.31
C PRO A 140 -5.12 4.89 9.52
N THR A 141 -4.09 4.68 8.70
CA THR A 141 -3.52 5.73 7.85
C THR A 141 -4.56 6.27 6.86
N ILE A 142 -5.30 5.38 6.19
CA ILE A 142 -6.32 5.76 5.22
C ILE A 142 -7.49 6.46 5.92
N VAL A 143 -7.95 5.91 7.07
CA VAL A 143 -9.05 6.50 7.86
C VAL A 143 -8.72 7.92 8.28
N LEU A 144 -7.55 8.16 8.89
CA LEU A 144 -7.19 9.48 9.42
C LEU A 144 -7.06 10.53 8.30
N VAL A 145 -6.46 10.17 7.18
CA VAL A 145 -6.33 11.09 6.03
C VAL A 145 -7.69 11.38 5.41
N PHE A 146 -8.53 10.37 5.25
CA PHE A 146 -9.86 10.55 4.67
C PHE A 146 -10.80 11.28 5.63
N HIS A 147 -10.76 10.98 6.92
CA HIS A 147 -11.47 11.69 7.98
C HIS A 147 -11.16 13.19 7.98
N ALA A 148 -9.87 13.56 7.98
CA ALA A 148 -9.44 14.95 7.92
C ALA A 148 -9.94 15.67 6.64
N ARG A 149 -10.10 14.95 5.53
CA ARG A 149 -10.67 15.53 4.30
C ARG A 149 -12.18 15.72 4.37
N LEU A 150 -12.89 14.81 5.04
CA LEU A 150 -14.32 14.95 5.28
C LEU A 150 -14.65 16.10 6.24
N GLU A 151 -13.77 16.37 7.21
CA GLU A 151 -13.91 17.52 8.11
C GLU A 151 -13.73 18.88 7.42
N GLN A 152 -12.93 18.92 6.35
CA GLN A 152 -12.71 20.13 5.55
C GLN A 152 -13.85 20.44 4.57
N LEU A 153 -14.87 19.57 4.44
CA LEU A 153 -16.02 19.85 3.59
C LEU A 153 -16.91 20.92 4.23
N ASP A 154 -17.46 21.76 3.36
CA ASP A 154 -18.39 22.82 3.76
C ASP A 154 -19.57 22.24 4.57
N PRO A 155 -19.80 22.71 5.80
CA PRO A 155 -20.96 22.30 6.61
C PRO A 155 -22.31 22.50 5.92
N LEU A 156 -22.42 23.49 5.02
CA LEU A 156 -23.64 23.74 4.23
C LEU A 156 -24.03 22.56 3.35
N LEU A 157 -23.06 21.77 2.87
CA LEU A 157 -23.37 20.56 2.09
C LEU A 157 -24.14 19.52 2.92
N ARG A 158 -23.84 19.41 4.20
CA ARG A 158 -24.54 18.51 5.13
C ARG A 158 -25.94 19.02 5.43
N LEU A 159 -26.05 20.30 5.75
CA LEU A 159 -27.35 20.95 6.03
C LEU A 159 -28.28 20.87 4.81
N ALA A 160 -27.77 21.12 3.61
CA ALA A 160 -28.55 21.01 2.38
C ALA A 160 -29.03 19.57 2.13
N ALA A 161 -28.21 18.57 2.40
CA ALA A 161 -28.61 17.17 2.27
C ALA A 161 -29.67 16.77 3.32
N GLU A 162 -29.54 17.26 4.56
CA GLU A 162 -30.53 17.07 5.62
C GLU A 162 -31.88 17.76 5.25
N ALA A 163 -31.83 18.98 4.72
CA ALA A 163 -33.03 19.72 4.28
C ALA A 163 -33.73 19.02 3.11
N MET A 164 -33.02 18.30 2.24
CA MET A 164 -33.59 17.49 1.16
C MET A 164 -34.10 16.11 1.64
N GLY A 165 -34.07 15.83 2.95
CA GLY A 165 -34.55 14.57 3.51
C GLY A 165 -33.66 13.35 3.24
N PHE A 166 -32.37 13.54 2.90
CA PHE A 166 -31.46 12.42 2.72
C PHE A 166 -31.22 11.67 4.02
N THR A 167 -31.36 10.34 3.95
CA THR A 167 -30.94 9.48 5.06
C THR A 167 -29.42 9.57 5.27
N PRO A 168 -28.89 9.24 6.47
CA PRO A 168 -27.45 9.27 6.74
C PRO A 168 -26.60 8.50 5.71
N ILE A 169 -27.08 7.34 5.28
CA ILE A 169 -26.39 6.53 4.26
C ILE A 169 -26.40 7.20 2.89
N GLN A 170 -27.55 7.80 2.51
CA GLN A 170 -27.67 8.56 1.26
C GLN A 170 -26.78 9.80 1.28
N GLN A 171 -26.71 10.52 2.41
CA GLN A 171 -25.83 11.66 2.60
C GLN A 171 -24.35 11.27 2.38
N MET A 172 -23.90 10.16 2.98
CA MET A 172 -22.54 9.65 2.77
C MET A 172 -22.29 9.29 1.31
N ARG A 173 -23.20 8.51 0.70
CA ARG A 173 -23.00 7.94 -0.64
C ARG A 173 -23.13 8.98 -1.76
N TYR A 174 -24.12 9.88 -1.69
CA TYR A 174 -24.44 10.77 -2.81
C TYR A 174 -23.87 12.19 -2.65
N VAL A 175 -23.51 12.60 -1.43
CA VAL A 175 -23.00 13.94 -1.16
C VAL A 175 -21.55 13.92 -0.71
N LEU A 176 -21.24 13.28 0.42
CA LEU A 176 -19.92 13.37 1.04
C LEU A 176 -18.84 12.60 0.27
N LEU A 177 -19.08 11.36 -0.15
CA LEU A 177 -18.11 10.58 -0.94
C LEU A 177 -17.76 11.25 -2.27
N PRO A 178 -18.73 11.68 -3.10
CA PRO A 178 -18.40 12.38 -4.35
C PRO A 178 -17.72 13.74 -4.12
N ALA A 179 -18.11 14.47 -3.06
CA ALA A 179 -17.47 15.75 -2.72
C ALA A 179 -16.03 15.58 -2.26
N SER A 180 -15.73 14.48 -1.54
CA SER A 180 -14.41 14.16 -1.00
C SER A 180 -13.56 13.21 -1.87
N ALA A 181 -13.97 12.93 -3.12
CA ALA A 181 -13.31 11.92 -3.97
C ALA A 181 -11.79 12.13 -4.13
N ARG A 182 -11.34 13.42 -4.19
CA ARG A 182 -9.89 13.73 -4.22
C ARG A 182 -9.20 13.38 -2.91
N GLY A 183 -9.87 13.60 -1.78
CA GLY A 183 -9.37 13.24 -0.46
C GLY A 183 -9.27 11.73 -0.30
N LEU A 184 -10.26 10.99 -0.78
CA LEU A 184 -10.25 9.52 -0.79
C LEU A 184 -9.11 8.98 -1.68
N ALA A 185 -8.90 9.56 -2.87
CA ALA A 185 -7.78 9.22 -3.73
C ALA A 185 -6.43 9.49 -3.04
N ALA A 186 -6.26 10.63 -2.38
CA ALA A 186 -5.05 10.94 -1.63
C ALA A 186 -4.80 9.95 -0.48
N ALA A 187 -5.85 9.57 0.24
CA ALA A 187 -5.78 8.56 1.29
C ALA A 187 -5.38 7.18 0.74
N ALA A 188 -5.91 6.81 -0.44
CA ALA A 188 -5.54 5.58 -1.15
C ALA A 188 -4.05 5.54 -1.52
N VAL A 189 -3.50 6.67 -2.01
CA VAL A 189 -2.06 6.79 -2.33
C VAL A 189 -1.20 6.55 -1.12
N LEU A 190 -1.53 7.20 -0.01
CA LEU A 190 -0.75 7.06 1.22
C LEU A 190 -0.86 5.64 1.77
N GLY A 191 -2.04 5.02 1.73
CA GLY A 191 -2.23 3.63 2.10
C GLY A 191 -1.45 2.66 1.20
N PHE A 192 -1.49 2.86 -0.12
CA PHE A 192 -0.72 2.07 -1.07
C PHE A 192 0.78 2.21 -0.84
N GLY A 193 1.27 3.46 -0.65
CA GLY A 193 2.67 3.73 -0.37
C GLY A 193 3.15 3.01 0.90
N ARG A 194 2.33 3.01 1.95
CA ARG A 194 2.62 2.26 3.17
C ARG A 194 2.60 0.75 2.94
N ALA A 195 1.65 0.25 2.14
CA ALA A 195 1.54 -1.18 1.83
C ALA A 195 2.75 -1.70 1.04
N ILE A 196 3.14 -1.00 -0.03
CA ILE A 196 4.23 -1.46 -0.90
C ILE A 196 5.61 -1.31 -0.25
N GLY A 197 5.75 -0.38 0.72
CA GLY A 197 6.97 -0.17 1.49
C GLY A 197 7.11 -1.08 2.70
N ASP A 198 6.08 -1.83 3.10
CA ASP A 198 6.18 -2.70 4.26
C ASP A 198 6.99 -3.96 3.95
N THR A 199 8.04 -4.15 4.74
CA THR A 199 8.95 -5.30 4.61
C THR A 199 8.57 -6.43 5.56
N LEU A 200 8.19 -6.10 6.79
CA LEU A 200 8.09 -7.08 7.87
C LEU A 200 6.87 -7.99 7.71
N ILE A 201 5.70 -7.44 7.42
CA ILE A 201 4.49 -8.25 7.20
C ILE A 201 4.66 -9.15 5.99
N SER A 202 5.20 -8.61 4.89
CA SER A 202 5.44 -9.42 3.69
C SER A 202 6.48 -10.52 3.92
N LEU A 203 7.56 -10.23 4.65
CA LEU A 203 8.60 -11.20 4.99
C LEU A 203 8.06 -12.32 5.89
N MET A 204 7.21 -11.98 6.87
CA MET A 204 6.69 -12.92 7.86
C MET A 204 5.53 -13.77 7.35
N LEU A 205 4.67 -13.24 6.47
CA LEU A 205 3.36 -13.84 6.18
C LEU A 205 3.15 -14.24 4.72
N ALA A 206 3.94 -13.70 3.77
CA ALA A 206 3.74 -13.97 2.35
C ALA A 206 4.34 -15.31 1.86
N GLY A 207 5.13 -16.01 2.70
CA GLY A 207 5.73 -17.31 2.40
C GLY A 207 7.03 -17.25 1.59
N ASN A 208 7.42 -16.09 1.08
CA ASN A 208 8.72 -15.78 0.45
C ASN A 208 9.12 -16.61 -0.78
N ALA A 209 8.18 -17.24 -1.48
CA ALA A 209 8.45 -17.93 -2.74
C ALA A 209 8.61 -16.90 -3.89
N ALA A 210 9.72 -16.99 -4.60
CA ALA A 210 10.03 -16.11 -5.72
C ALA A 210 9.32 -16.59 -7.01
N GLN A 211 8.00 -16.49 -7.03
CA GLN A 211 7.15 -16.93 -8.13
C GLN A 211 6.05 -15.93 -8.43
N PHE A 212 5.45 -16.04 -9.60
CA PHE A 212 4.29 -15.23 -9.98
C PHE A 212 3.08 -15.58 -9.07
N PRO A 213 2.30 -14.59 -8.61
CA PRO A 213 1.11 -14.82 -7.79
C PRO A 213 -0.03 -15.44 -8.61
N GLY A 214 -0.01 -16.77 -8.75
CA GLY A 214 -1.03 -17.51 -9.53
C GLY A 214 -2.37 -17.69 -8.81
N SER A 215 -2.41 -17.52 -7.49
CA SER A 215 -3.64 -17.55 -6.69
C SER A 215 -3.48 -16.71 -5.41
N PHE A 216 -4.61 -16.41 -4.75
CA PHE A 216 -4.59 -15.71 -3.46
C PHE A 216 -3.95 -16.55 -2.34
N PHE A 217 -3.93 -17.86 -2.49
CA PHE A 217 -3.34 -18.80 -1.53
C PHE A 217 -1.89 -19.16 -1.88
N ALA A 218 -1.39 -18.66 -3.01
CA ALA A 218 0.01 -18.88 -3.39
C ALA A 218 0.95 -18.10 -2.46
N SER A 219 2.06 -18.77 -2.12
CA SER A 219 3.20 -18.10 -1.49
C SER A 219 3.86 -17.18 -2.50
N ILE A 220 4.16 -15.95 -2.08
CA ILE A 220 4.82 -14.93 -2.90
C ILE A 220 6.01 -14.32 -2.17
N ARG A 221 6.84 -13.58 -2.92
CA ARG A 221 7.87 -12.71 -2.37
C ARG A 221 7.65 -11.28 -2.84
N SER A 222 7.61 -10.31 -1.91
CA SER A 222 7.63 -8.90 -2.27
C SER A 222 9.04 -8.42 -2.57
N LEU A 223 9.17 -7.28 -3.27
CA LEU A 223 10.47 -6.65 -3.52
C LEU A 223 11.18 -6.23 -2.23
N THR A 224 10.44 -5.71 -1.26
CA THR A 224 10.98 -5.32 0.04
C THR A 224 11.49 -6.52 0.84
N ALA A 225 10.73 -7.62 0.84
CA ALA A 225 11.18 -8.89 1.43
C ALA A 225 12.38 -9.48 0.66
N HIS A 226 12.41 -9.35 -0.66
CA HIS A 226 13.54 -9.76 -1.48
C HIS A 226 14.82 -9.00 -1.12
N ILE A 227 14.74 -7.68 -1.01
CA ILE A 227 15.86 -6.83 -0.57
C ILE A 227 16.38 -7.30 0.79
N ALA A 228 15.49 -7.50 1.78
CA ALA A 228 15.87 -7.92 3.11
C ALA A 228 16.54 -9.30 3.14
N LEU A 229 16.05 -10.25 2.34
CA LEU A 229 16.59 -11.63 2.30
C LEU A 229 17.94 -11.72 1.57
N VAL A 230 18.16 -10.89 0.55
CA VAL A 230 19.37 -10.95 -0.30
C VAL A 230 20.47 -10.03 0.20
N LEU A 231 20.14 -9.00 0.98
CA LEU A 231 21.13 -8.03 1.50
C LEU A 231 22.28 -8.70 2.31
N ALA A 232 22.00 -9.85 2.92
CA ALA A 232 22.99 -10.62 3.68
C ALA A 232 23.88 -11.52 2.81
N THR A 233 23.71 -11.52 1.47
CA THR A 233 24.55 -12.31 0.56
C THR A 233 25.84 -11.58 0.22
N ASP A 234 26.78 -12.29 -0.45
CA ASP A 234 28.06 -11.71 -0.88
C ASP A 234 27.85 -10.47 -1.75
N SER A 235 28.52 -9.38 -1.38
CA SER A 235 28.43 -8.06 -2.03
C SER A 235 28.89 -8.03 -3.49
N GLN A 236 29.67 -9.00 -3.93
CA GLN A 236 30.12 -9.13 -5.32
C GLN A 236 29.18 -9.99 -6.19
N SER A 237 28.19 -10.64 -5.59
CA SER A 237 27.28 -11.52 -6.31
C SER A 237 26.27 -10.75 -7.17
N MET A 238 25.82 -11.36 -8.27
CA MET A 238 24.70 -10.86 -9.09
C MET A 238 23.39 -10.78 -8.27
N ALA A 239 23.22 -11.65 -7.26
CA ALA A 239 22.12 -11.58 -6.33
C ALA A 239 22.12 -10.25 -5.57
N TYR A 240 23.25 -9.83 -5.03
CA TYR A 240 23.41 -8.55 -4.34
C TYR A 240 23.15 -7.36 -5.28
N GLN A 241 23.63 -7.41 -6.52
CA GLN A 241 23.35 -6.36 -7.50
C GLN A 241 21.84 -6.23 -7.80
N SER A 242 21.08 -7.33 -7.78
CA SER A 242 19.62 -7.31 -7.97
C SER A 242 18.87 -6.55 -6.87
N VAL A 243 19.46 -6.37 -5.69
CA VAL A 243 18.91 -5.58 -4.58
C VAL A 243 18.77 -4.11 -5.01
N PHE A 244 19.81 -3.55 -5.63
CA PHE A 244 19.78 -2.16 -6.10
C PHE A 244 18.79 -1.98 -7.24
N ALA A 245 18.69 -2.93 -8.16
CA ALA A 245 17.66 -2.93 -9.21
C ALA A 245 16.25 -2.98 -8.60
N SER A 246 16.04 -3.77 -7.56
CA SER A 246 14.78 -3.85 -6.85
C SER A 246 14.44 -2.53 -6.14
N GLY A 247 15.42 -1.90 -5.50
CA GLY A 247 15.28 -0.59 -4.87
C GLY A 247 14.95 0.51 -5.87
N LEU A 248 15.65 0.55 -7.01
CA LEU A 248 15.39 1.50 -8.09
C LEU A 248 13.98 1.30 -8.67
N PHE A 249 13.57 0.04 -8.89
CA PHE A 249 12.22 -0.27 -9.37
C PHE A 249 11.13 0.20 -8.39
N LEU A 250 11.30 -0.05 -7.09
CA LEU A 250 10.38 0.44 -6.06
C LEU A 250 10.29 1.97 -6.06
N PHE A 251 11.43 2.64 -6.15
CA PHE A 251 11.48 4.10 -6.18
C PHE A 251 10.71 4.68 -7.39
N LEU A 252 10.96 4.12 -8.58
CA LEU A 252 10.29 4.53 -9.81
C LEU A 252 8.79 4.22 -9.78
N LEU A 253 8.41 3.07 -9.27
CA LEU A 253 7.02 2.64 -9.16
C LEU A 253 6.22 3.55 -8.21
N MET A 254 6.80 3.92 -7.06
CA MET A 254 6.18 4.87 -6.14
C MET A 254 6.06 6.26 -6.75
N GLY A 255 7.10 6.73 -7.45
CA GLY A 255 7.08 8.00 -8.17
C GLY A 255 5.99 8.02 -9.25
N ALA A 256 5.89 6.97 -10.06
CA ALA A 256 4.87 6.82 -11.10
C ALA A 256 3.46 6.78 -10.51
N PHE A 257 3.26 6.03 -9.44
CA PHE A 257 1.96 5.93 -8.76
C PHE A 257 1.51 7.29 -8.21
N ASN A 258 2.40 8.00 -7.50
CA ASN A 258 2.13 9.36 -7.03
C ASN A 258 1.78 10.33 -8.16
N PHE A 259 2.55 10.29 -9.27
CA PHE A 259 2.32 11.14 -10.43
C PHE A 259 0.95 10.86 -11.08
N LEU A 260 0.61 9.59 -11.29
CA LEU A 260 -0.67 9.19 -11.89
C LEU A 260 -1.88 9.68 -11.10
N ILE A 261 -1.81 9.59 -9.77
CA ILE A 261 -2.92 10.01 -8.91
C ILE A 261 -3.03 11.54 -8.84
N GLN A 262 -1.93 12.27 -8.77
CA GLN A 262 -1.95 13.73 -8.84
C GLN A 262 -2.55 14.21 -10.17
N LYS A 263 -2.21 13.58 -11.28
CA LYS A 263 -2.77 13.89 -12.60
C LYS A 263 -4.27 13.59 -12.68
N SER A 264 -4.71 12.46 -12.12
CA SER A 264 -6.13 12.09 -12.06
C SER A 264 -6.93 13.04 -11.16
N GLY A 265 -6.37 13.45 -10.03
CA GLY A 265 -6.99 14.41 -9.12
C GLY A 265 -7.18 15.80 -9.75
N ARG A 266 -6.25 16.26 -10.62
CA ARG A 266 -6.39 17.52 -11.37
C ARG A 266 -7.52 17.45 -12.40
N LYS A 267 -7.61 16.38 -13.20
CA LYS A 267 -8.66 16.21 -14.23
C LYS A 267 -10.08 16.20 -13.65
N ILE A 268 -10.30 15.62 -12.48
CA ILE A 268 -11.62 15.63 -11.82
C ILE A 268 -11.99 17.05 -11.35
N GLY A 269 -10.98 17.88 -11.06
CA GLY A 269 -11.18 19.27 -10.67
C GLY A 269 -11.59 20.22 -11.77
N ASP A 270 -10.95 20.08 -12.93
CA ASP A 270 -11.21 20.94 -14.07
C ASP A 270 -12.60 20.66 -14.68
N ARG A 271 -13.00 19.39 -14.78
CA ARG A 271 -14.36 19.01 -15.25
C ARG A 271 -15.50 19.52 -14.38
N ARG A 272 -15.26 19.80 -13.08
CA ARG A 272 -16.28 20.41 -12.21
C ARG A 272 -16.33 21.93 -12.34
N ARG A 273 -15.22 22.60 -12.68
CA ARG A 273 -15.22 24.03 -12.97
C ARG A 273 -15.97 24.34 -14.27
N GLU A 274 -15.78 23.51 -15.31
CA GLU A 274 -16.49 23.67 -16.60
C GLU A 274 -18.00 23.40 -16.53
N LYS A 275 -18.49 22.64 -15.56
CA LYS A 275 -19.95 22.37 -15.39
C LYS A 275 -20.68 23.39 -14.51
N ASN A 276 -19.95 24.30 -13.87
CA ASN A 276 -20.52 25.34 -13.01
C ASN A 276 -20.53 26.74 -13.68
N PHE A 277 -20.20 26.82 -14.95
CA PHE A 277 -20.42 27.91 -15.88
C PHE A 277 -21.38 27.45 -16.98
#